data_0971e1c4ff156ff2960990c794f409cb
#
_entry.id   0971e1c4ff156ff2960990c794f409cb
#
_cell.length_a   1.000
_cell.length_b   1.000
_cell.length_c   1.000
_cell.angle_alpha   90.00
_cell.angle_beta   90.00
_cell.angle_gamma   90.00
#
_symmetry.space_group_name_H-M   'P 1'
#
loop_
_entity.id
_entity.type
_entity.pdbx_description
1 polymer ?
#
loop_
_entity_poly.entity_id
_entity_poly.type
_entity_poly.pdbx_seq_one_letter_code
_entity_poly.pdbx_strand_id
1 'polypeptide(L)'
;MSVSLFPNEARKKCVGFKRLPEPFISKHSSHSRAFLLFLISLALSCLSGCTPITRQAILVPMPTPACIQDIALLPQNAAAYLNPSTSGKELIPYHLSKLLFEKFKENHFAPWHRKEPLYSKDVVSRGRQHLEYKNIYGENTLPRDKEWLYALDRMTAMESYPNTHRWAIAITNSNLRVLPTTRPAFYDFGSAGEGYPFDHLQISAVWGGTPLFISHTSADGSWLIAETPFASGWIPVSDIAYVDEPFIKEYETNRLAALIKDEIPISDHASRFRFMGKVGSVFPIVAAKEGAFEILIPAADWNRNAILLRGNLSRERATEMPLAATPENIASLINELLRKPYGWGGLYENRDCSSTMKDLFTPFGIWLPRSSPRQAREGFFIPLQGLELREKEKTIIRNAVPFLTLLWMPGHIGLYIGEDRGRALIFHSTWGIKTKDSVGREGRKIIGETVITTLQPGIELPDILLPGGNLLYRIAGMTLLTPEGSAQDLNAKREKQKWMNTQSPGN
;
A
#
# COMPACT_ATOMS: atom_id res chain seq x y z
N MET A 1 -3.05 -3.18 42.63
CA MET A 1 -3.92 -2.20 43.31
C MET A 1 -4.76 -1.55 42.22
N SER A 2 -6.04 -1.89 42.21
CA SER A 2 -7.11 -1.40 41.34
C SER A 2 -7.52 0.01 41.75
N VAL A 3 -7.82 0.90 40.80
CA VAL A 3 -8.90 1.88 40.96
C VAL A 3 -9.44 2.25 39.57
N SER A 4 -10.66 1.82 39.35
CA SER A 4 -11.60 2.38 38.36
C SER A 4 -12.18 3.66 38.90
N LEU A 5 -12.60 4.58 38.01
CA LEU A 5 -13.75 5.47 38.27
C LEU A 5 -14.11 6.28 37.01
N PHE A 6 -15.22 5.93 36.39
CA PHE A 6 -16.08 6.89 35.67
C PHE A 6 -17.05 7.54 36.67
N PRO A 7 -17.53 8.76 36.43
CA PRO A 7 -18.91 9.07 36.69
C PRO A 7 -19.64 9.69 35.50
N ASN A 8 -20.82 9.11 35.24
CA ASN A 8 -22.00 9.71 34.62
C ASN A 8 -22.50 10.89 35.44
N GLU A 9 -22.95 11.98 34.79
CA GLU A 9 -24.18 12.66 35.13
C GLU A 9 -24.53 13.71 34.04
N ALA A 10 -25.59 13.41 33.28
CA ALA A 10 -26.28 14.36 32.43
C ALA A 10 -27.39 15.00 33.24
N ARG A 11 -27.26 16.28 33.59
CA ARG A 11 -28.37 17.08 34.11
C ARG A 11 -29.09 17.85 33.00
N LYS A 12 -30.37 17.49 32.79
CA LYS A 12 -31.34 18.23 32.01
C LYS A 12 -31.58 19.61 32.65
N LYS A 13 -31.44 20.69 31.87
CA LYS A 13 -32.08 21.99 32.21
C LYS A 13 -33.27 22.20 31.30
N CYS A 14 -34.44 22.18 31.90
CA CYS A 14 -35.68 22.67 31.29
C CYS A 14 -35.65 24.20 31.23
N VAL A 15 -35.86 24.76 30.05
CA VAL A 15 -36.08 26.19 29.83
C VAL A 15 -37.59 26.41 29.74
N GLY A 16 -38.11 27.29 30.59
CA GLY A 16 -39.52 27.57 30.74
C GLY A 16 -40.12 28.28 29.52
N PHE A 17 -41.31 27.84 29.15
CA PHE A 17 -42.16 28.51 28.18
C PHE A 17 -42.85 29.73 28.83
N LYS A 18 -42.62 30.91 28.26
CA LYS A 18 -43.43 32.12 28.52
C LYS A 18 -44.74 32.00 27.78
N ARG A 19 -45.84 32.20 28.49
CA ARG A 19 -47.23 32.31 27.96
C ARG A 19 -47.33 33.50 27.00
N LEU A 20 -47.88 33.26 25.82
CA LEU A 20 -48.34 34.28 24.88
C LEU A 20 -49.80 34.68 25.22
N PRO A 21 -50.19 35.93 24.98
CA PRO A 21 -51.54 36.42 25.33
C PRO A 21 -52.61 35.90 24.36
N GLU A 22 -53.83 35.75 24.88
CA GLU A 22 -54.99 35.30 24.16
C GLU A 22 -55.39 36.26 23.02
N PRO A 23 -55.86 35.75 21.86
CA PRO A 23 -56.37 36.62 20.80
C PRO A 23 -57.83 36.93 21.00
N PHE A 24 -58.20 38.19 20.86
CA PHE A 24 -59.55 38.76 20.76
C PHE A 24 -60.35 38.08 19.65
N ILE A 25 -61.48 37.54 19.98
CA ILE A 25 -62.47 36.98 19.05
C ILE A 25 -63.35 38.10 18.52
N SER A 26 -63.16 38.51 17.28
CA SER A 26 -64.15 39.30 16.55
C SER A 26 -64.95 38.36 15.64
N LYS A 27 -66.25 38.43 15.80
CA LYS A 27 -67.22 37.75 14.93
C LYS A 27 -67.20 38.43 13.57
N HIS A 28 -66.90 37.63 12.49
CA HIS A 28 -67.58 37.72 11.20
C HIS A 28 -67.02 36.76 10.14
N SER A 29 -67.91 36.15 9.45
CA SER A 29 -67.98 35.55 8.12
C SER A 29 -67.81 34.03 8.01
N SER A 30 -68.79 33.44 7.40
CA SER A 30 -69.04 32.04 7.09
C SER A 30 -67.95 31.43 6.10
N HIS A 31 -67.10 32.24 5.55
CA HIS A 31 -66.04 31.78 4.58
C HIS A 31 -64.78 31.24 5.28
N SER A 32 -64.55 31.58 6.55
CA SER A 32 -63.39 31.10 7.30
C SER A 32 -63.48 29.61 7.68
N ARG A 33 -64.68 29.07 7.85
CA ARG A 33 -64.92 27.65 8.22
C ARG A 33 -64.61 26.71 7.03
N ALA A 34 -65.02 27.12 5.83
CA ALA A 34 -64.72 26.32 4.61
C ALA A 34 -63.22 26.27 4.29
N PHE A 35 -62.50 27.38 4.49
CA PHE A 35 -61.06 27.44 4.26
C PHE A 35 -60.28 26.64 5.31
N LEU A 36 -60.71 26.68 6.59
CA LEU A 36 -60.06 25.88 7.65
C LEU A 36 -60.29 24.38 7.47
N LEU A 37 -61.47 23.96 7.02
CA LEU A 37 -61.79 22.57 6.69
C LEU A 37 -61.02 22.09 5.47
N PHE A 38 -60.76 22.95 4.48
CA PHE A 38 -59.95 22.63 3.32
C PHE A 38 -58.48 22.47 3.69
N LEU A 39 -57.94 23.32 4.57
CA LEU A 39 -56.54 23.19 5.07
C LEU A 39 -56.37 21.95 5.97
N ILE A 40 -57.38 21.59 6.79
CA ILE A 40 -57.33 20.36 7.59
C ILE A 40 -57.44 19.12 6.71
N SER A 41 -58.26 19.16 5.65
CA SER A 41 -58.33 18.06 4.67
C SER A 41 -57.04 17.89 3.89
N LEU A 42 -56.39 19.00 3.51
CA LEU A 42 -55.08 18.97 2.83
C LEU A 42 -53.96 18.46 3.74
N ALA A 43 -53.99 18.83 5.04
CA ALA A 43 -53.03 18.35 6.03
C ALA A 43 -53.22 16.84 6.35
N LEU A 44 -54.48 16.35 6.37
CA LEU A 44 -54.76 14.93 6.55
C LEU A 44 -54.40 14.09 5.30
N SER A 45 -54.50 14.66 4.10
CA SER A 45 -54.04 13.95 2.89
C SER A 45 -52.53 13.85 2.77
N CYS A 46 -51.76 14.76 3.39
CA CYS A 46 -50.31 14.67 3.45
C CYS A 46 -49.81 13.66 4.51
N LEU A 47 -50.64 13.30 5.49
CA LEU A 47 -50.32 12.32 6.54
C LEU A 47 -50.58 10.86 6.11
N SER A 48 -51.30 10.64 5.02
CA SER A 48 -51.62 9.29 4.52
C SER A 48 -50.59 8.72 3.55
N GLY A 49 -49.50 9.44 3.26
CA GLY A 49 -48.49 9.09 2.24
C GLY A 49 -47.26 8.33 2.71
N CYS A 50 -47.07 8.16 4.01
CA CYS A 50 -45.92 7.39 4.54
C CYS A 50 -46.40 6.22 5.40
N THR A 51 -46.94 5.19 4.79
CA THR A 51 -46.89 3.87 5.43
C THR A 51 -45.47 3.40 5.42
N PRO A 52 -44.83 3.16 6.57
CA PRO A 52 -43.54 2.48 6.55
C PRO A 52 -43.80 1.09 5.95
N ILE A 53 -43.31 0.84 4.75
CA ILE A 53 -43.16 -0.51 4.25
C ILE A 53 -42.13 -1.16 5.19
N THR A 54 -42.65 -1.78 6.26
CA THR A 54 -41.86 -2.73 7.03
C THR A 54 -41.63 -3.92 6.09
N ARG A 55 -40.61 -3.79 5.19
CA ARG A 55 -39.92 -4.95 4.70
C ARG A 55 -39.35 -5.61 5.95
N GLN A 56 -40.00 -6.63 6.46
CA GLN A 56 -39.31 -7.63 7.24
C GLN A 56 -38.13 -8.06 6.32
N ALA A 57 -36.95 -7.53 6.62
CA ALA A 57 -35.74 -8.10 6.11
C ALA A 57 -35.79 -9.55 6.61
N ILE A 58 -36.14 -10.49 5.72
CA ILE A 58 -35.82 -11.88 5.94
C ILE A 58 -34.30 -11.84 6.08
N LEU A 59 -33.83 -11.83 7.34
CA LEU A 59 -32.42 -12.14 7.65
C LEU A 59 -32.23 -13.59 7.19
N VAL A 60 -31.98 -13.75 5.89
CA VAL A 60 -31.31 -14.96 5.40
C VAL A 60 -30.01 -14.98 6.19
N PRO A 61 -29.77 -15.99 7.04
CA PRO A 61 -28.49 -16.10 7.72
C PRO A 61 -27.46 -16.06 6.61
N MET A 62 -26.66 -14.99 6.56
CA MET A 62 -25.51 -14.97 5.66
C MET A 62 -24.71 -16.21 6.05
N PRO A 63 -24.44 -17.14 5.12
CA PRO A 63 -23.58 -18.27 5.43
C PRO A 63 -22.31 -17.67 6.02
N THR A 64 -21.92 -18.16 7.20
CA THR A 64 -20.67 -17.77 7.85
C THR A 64 -19.61 -17.87 6.77
N PRO A 65 -18.88 -16.79 6.42
CA PRO A 65 -17.92 -16.84 5.32
C PRO A 65 -16.97 -17.99 5.62
N ALA A 66 -16.90 -19.01 4.75
CA ALA A 66 -16.00 -20.13 4.92
C ALA A 66 -14.60 -19.54 5.19
N CYS A 67 -14.03 -19.82 6.36
CA CYS A 67 -12.73 -19.28 6.73
C CYS A 67 -11.67 -19.93 5.84
N ILE A 68 -10.74 -19.15 5.29
CA ILE A 68 -9.58 -19.70 4.58
C ILE A 68 -8.71 -20.41 5.61
N GLN A 69 -8.55 -21.73 5.46
CA GLN A 69 -7.88 -22.58 6.45
C GLN A 69 -6.44 -22.14 6.74
N ASP A 70 -5.70 -21.75 5.71
CA ASP A 70 -4.33 -21.25 5.89
C ASP A 70 -4.28 -20.07 6.89
N ILE A 71 -5.20 -19.12 6.79
CA ILE A 71 -5.23 -17.94 7.66
C ILE A 71 -5.67 -18.30 9.09
N ALA A 72 -6.52 -19.30 9.22
CA ALA A 72 -7.03 -19.75 10.53
C ALA A 72 -6.04 -20.66 11.28
N LEU A 73 -5.29 -21.50 10.56
CA LEU A 73 -4.50 -22.58 11.15
C LEU A 73 -3.00 -22.28 11.18
N LEU A 74 -2.47 -21.51 10.21
CA LEU A 74 -1.05 -21.15 10.19
C LEU A 74 -0.78 -20.00 11.17
N PRO A 75 0.27 -20.09 11.98
CA PRO A 75 0.72 -18.95 12.78
C PRO A 75 0.93 -17.70 11.91
N GLN A 76 0.15 -16.65 12.15
CA GLN A 76 0.34 -15.35 11.52
C GLN A 76 1.42 -14.56 12.29
N ASN A 77 2.59 -15.18 12.40
CA ASN A 77 3.78 -14.67 13.06
C ASN A 77 5.01 -15.28 12.39
N ALA A 78 5.78 -14.48 11.66
CA ALA A 78 6.93 -14.95 10.90
C ALA A 78 8.04 -15.57 11.78
N ALA A 79 8.12 -15.16 13.05
CA ALA A 79 9.09 -15.74 13.98
C ALA A 79 8.82 -17.23 14.28
N ALA A 80 7.58 -17.71 14.10
CA ALA A 80 7.24 -19.13 14.27
C ALA A 80 7.91 -20.04 13.22
N TYR A 81 8.40 -19.47 12.13
CA TYR A 81 9.03 -20.19 11.01
C TYR A 81 10.54 -20.03 10.98
N LEU A 82 11.13 -19.40 12.00
CA LEU A 82 12.57 -19.27 12.12
C LEU A 82 13.21 -20.62 12.52
N ASN A 83 14.33 -20.92 11.89
CA ASN A 83 15.20 -21.99 12.35
C ASN A 83 16.13 -21.42 13.45
N PRO A 84 16.02 -21.87 14.72
CA PRO A 84 16.80 -21.31 15.83
C PRO A 84 18.33 -21.35 15.62
N SER A 85 18.84 -22.34 14.87
CA SER A 85 20.28 -22.48 14.62
C SER A 85 20.83 -21.49 13.59
N THR A 86 19.97 -20.82 12.81
CA THR A 86 20.36 -19.92 11.70
C THR A 86 19.68 -18.57 11.73
N SER A 87 18.73 -18.33 12.66
CA SER A 87 17.91 -17.11 12.69
C SER A 87 18.73 -15.81 12.80
N GLY A 88 19.81 -15.82 13.56
CA GLY A 88 20.73 -14.68 13.72
C GLY A 88 21.84 -14.59 12.67
N LYS A 89 21.94 -15.56 11.73
CA LYS A 89 22.99 -15.54 10.71
C LYS A 89 22.62 -14.64 9.55
N GLU A 90 23.55 -13.80 9.10
CA GLU A 90 23.35 -12.97 7.92
C GLU A 90 23.13 -13.82 6.67
N LEU A 91 22.03 -13.58 5.96
CA LEU A 91 21.70 -14.19 4.66
C LEU A 91 22.53 -13.57 3.53
N ILE A 92 22.94 -12.32 3.70
CA ILE A 92 23.76 -11.56 2.76
C ILE A 92 25.06 -11.17 3.48
N PRO A 93 26.23 -11.60 3.00
CA PRO A 93 27.52 -11.18 3.57
C PRO A 93 27.67 -9.66 3.61
N TYR A 94 28.33 -9.14 4.65
CA TYR A 94 28.46 -7.69 4.89
C TYR A 94 29.00 -6.91 3.67
N HIS A 95 29.99 -7.42 2.95
CA HIS A 95 30.54 -6.73 1.76
C HIS A 95 29.50 -6.60 0.63
N LEU A 96 28.63 -7.61 0.45
CA LEU A 96 27.54 -7.56 -0.53
C LEU A 96 26.41 -6.64 -0.05
N SER A 97 26.10 -6.64 1.26
CA SER A 97 25.13 -5.71 1.86
C SER A 97 25.53 -4.26 1.61
N LYS A 98 26.84 -3.92 1.71
CA LYS A 98 27.35 -2.60 1.34
C LYS A 98 27.12 -2.26 -0.13
N LEU A 99 27.43 -3.18 -1.05
CA LEU A 99 27.23 -2.96 -2.48
C LEU A 99 25.75 -2.73 -2.82
N LEU A 100 24.86 -3.50 -2.20
CA LEU A 100 23.41 -3.33 -2.36
C LEU A 100 22.96 -1.97 -1.82
N PHE A 101 23.52 -1.52 -0.70
CA PHE A 101 23.19 -0.22 -0.12
C PHE A 101 23.71 0.95 -0.99
N GLU A 102 24.89 0.85 -1.59
CA GLU A 102 25.33 1.85 -2.57
C GLU A 102 24.37 1.92 -3.76
N LYS A 103 23.99 0.77 -4.34
CA LYS A 103 22.97 0.70 -5.40
C LYS A 103 21.61 1.28 -4.93
N PHE A 104 21.25 1.03 -3.67
CA PHE A 104 20.04 1.62 -3.09
C PHE A 104 20.10 3.16 -3.09
N LYS A 105 21.21 3.76 -2.60
CA LYS A 105 21.40 5.21 -2.57
C LYS A 105 21.37 5.82 -3.98
N GLU A 106 22.11 5.22 -4.90
CA GLU A 106 22.12 5.65 -6.31
C GLU A 106 20.71 5.71 -6.90
N ASN A 107 19.90 4.68 -6.70
CA ASN A 107 18.51 4.66 -7.17
C ASN A 107 17.63 5.64 -6.40
N HIS A 108 17.79 5.71 -5.05
CA HIS A 108 16.97 6.56 -4.19
C HIS A 108 17.12 8.04 -4.54
N PHE A 109 18.34 8.50 -4.79
CA PHE A 109 18.64 9.89 -5.13
C PHE A 109 18.68 10.16 -6.65
N ALA A 110 18.49 9.15 -7.49
CA ALA A 110 18.51 9.30 -8.95
C ALA A 110 17.64 10.46 -9.51
N PRO A 111 16.48 10.81 -8.96
CA PRO A 111 15.70 11.94 -9.44
C PRO A 111 16.46 13.27 -9.40
N TRP A 112 17.35 13.48 -8.42
CA TRP A 112 18.11 14.72 -8.27
C TRP A 112 19.36 14.81 -9.17
N HIS A 113 19.77 13.69 -9.76
CA HIS A 113 20.90 13.64 -10.71
C HIS A 113 20.45 13.73 -12.18
N ARG A 114 19.13 13.91 -12.41
CA ARG A 114 18.56 14.08 -13.74
C ARG A 114 18.50 15.55 -14.13
N LYS A 115 18.75 15.82 -15.41
CA LYS A 115 18.53 17.14 -16.05
C LYS A 115 17.33 17.12 -16.96
N GLU A 116 16.96 15.93 -17.44
CA GLU A 116 15.86 15.71 -18.39
C GLU A 116 14.89 14.63 -17.86
N PRO A 117 13.63 14.66 -18.29
CA PRO A 117 12.66 13.63 -17.97
C PRO A 117 13.11 12.23 -18.39
N LEU A 118 12.91 11.24 -17.53
CA LEU A 118 13.15 9.83 -17.84
C LEU A 118 12.10 9.26 -18.80
N TYR A 119 10.88 9.78 -18.73
CA TYR A 119 9.74 9.24 -19.46
C TYR A 119 9.28 10.18 -20.57
N SER A 120 9.03 9.61 -21.77
CA SER A 120 8.46 10.37 -22.88
C SER A 120 6.97 10.69 -22.64
N LYS A 121 6.43 11.65 -23.39
CA LYS A 121 5.00 12.00 -23.39
C LYS A 121 4.10 10.77 -23.53
N ASP A 122 4.42 9.86 -24.45
CA ASP A 122 3.63 8.65 -24.69
C ASP A 122 3.59 7.71 -23.48
N VAL A 123 4.70 7.61 -22.75
CA VAL A 123 4.77 6.78 -21.54
C VAL A 123 3.93 7.36 -20.42
N VAL A 124 4.02 8.66 -20.14
CA VAL A 124 3.25 9.30 -19.05
C VAL A 124 1.76 9.40 -19.37
N SER A 125 1.38 9.44 -20.66
CA SER A 125 -0.03 9.49 -21.10
C SER A 125 -0.68 8.10 -21.23
N ARG A 126 0.09 7.02 -21.20
CA ARG A 126 -0.40 5.66 -21.51
C ARG A 126 -1.52 5.18 -20.57
N GLY A 127 -1.42 5.51 -19.28
CA GLY A 127 -2.42 5.11 -18.30
C GLY A 127 -3.81 5.67 -18.58
N ARG A 128 -3.88 6.90 -19.12
CA ARG A 128 -5.12 7.57 -19.52
C ARG A 128 -5.81 6.84 -20.68
N GLN A 129 -5.07 6.39 -21.70
CA GLN A 129 -5.63 5.77 -22.91
C GLN A 129 -6.49 4.53 -22.57
N HIS A 130 -6.15 3.78 -21.54
CA HIS A 130 -6.93 2.63 -21.10
C HIS A 130 -8.31 3.01 -20.52
N LEU A 131 -8.46 4.21 -19.95
CA LEU A 131 -9.72 4.68 -19.37
C LEU A 131 -10.75 5.12 -20.42
N GLU A 132 -10.32 5.54 -21.59
CA GLU A 132 -11.21 6.04 -22.66
C GLU A 132 -12.15 4.96 -23.21
N TYR A 133 -11.71 3.70 -23.21
CA TYR A 133 -12.46 2.58 -23.78
C TYR A 133 -13.30 1.81 -22.78
N LYS A 134 -13.31 2.24 -21.52
CA LYS A 134 -14.01 1.54 -20.43
C LYS A 134 -15.10 2.43 -19.82
N ASN A 135 -16.17 1.81 -19.35
CA ASN A 135 -17.08 2.47 -18.44
C ASN A 135 -16.39 2.60 -17.08
N ILE A 136 -16.29 3.82 -16.59
CA ILE A 136 -15.69 4.12 -15.28
C ILE A 136 -16.75 4.58 -14.31
N TYR A 137 -16.54 4.25 -13.05
CA TYR A 137 -17.45 4.52 -11.94
C TYR A 137 -16.74 5.34 -10.86
N GLY A 138 -17.50 6.17 -10.19
CA GLY A 138 -17.02 6.92 -9.03
C GLY A 138 -17.05 6.10 -7.74
N GLU A 139 -16.63 6.74 -6.66
CA GLU A 139 -16.67 6.22 -5.29
C GLU A 139 -18.08 5.89 -4.79
N ASN A 140 -19.10 6.51 -5.38
CA ASN A 140 -20.52 6.31 -5.12
C ASN A 140 -21.15 5.17 -5.94
N THR A 141 -20.34 4.40 -6.67
CA THR A 141 -20.72 3.31 -7.58
C THR A 141 -21.54 3.74 -8.81
N LEU A 142 -21.71 5.04 -9.04
CA LEU A 142 -22.39 5.55 -10.23
C LEU A 142 -21.41 5.76 -11.39
N PRO A 143 -21.85 5.56 -12.63
CA PRO A 143 -21.05 5.85 -13.80
C PRO A 143 -20.55 7.29 -13.80
N ARG A 144 -19.29 7.51 -14.16
CA ARG A 144 -18.77 8.85 -14.45
C ARG A 144 -19.03 9.22 -15.89
N ASP A 145 -19.38 10.48 -16.10
CA ASP A 145 -19.50 11.05 -17.43
C ASP A 145 -18.13 11.08 -18.12
N LYS A 146 -18.09 10.82 -19.41
CA LYS A 146 -16.88 10.97 -20.22
C LYS A 146 -16.35 12.41 -20.23
N GLU A 147 -17.25 13.40 -20.11
CA GLU A 147 -16.84 14.82 -20.04
C GLU A 147 -15.96 15.07 -18.80
N TRP A 148 -16.20 14.39 -17.68
CA TRP A 148 -15.31 14.45 -16.52
C TRP A 148 -13.87 14.00 -16.89
N LEU A 149 -13.74 12.92 -17.67
CA LEU A 149 -12.43 12.43 -18.12
C LEU A 149 -11.75 13.44 -19.07
N TYR A 150 -12.53 14.01 -20.02
CA TYR A 150 -12.02 15.01 -20.95
C TYR A 150 -11.63 16.31 -20.24
N ALA A 151 -12.37 16.72 -19.21
CA ALA A 151 -12.01 17.88 -18.39
C ALA A 151 -10.67 17.68 -17.68
N LEU A 152 -10.44 16.52 -17.08
CA LEU A 152 -9.15 16.18 -16.48
C LEU A 152 -8.03 16.15 -17.51
N ASP A 153 -8.31 15.63 -18.71
CA ASP A 153 -7.33 15.58 -19.77
C ASP A 153 -6.91 16.97 -20.23
N ARG A 154 -7.84 17.88 -20.42
CA ARG A 154 -7.52 19.29 -20.74
C ARG A 154 -6.65 19.94 -19.66
N MET A 155 -6.87 19.59 -18.37
CA MET A 155 -6.05 20.08 -17.27
C MET A 155 -4.60 19.58 -17.34
N THR A 156 -4.35 18.44 -17.98
CA THR A 156 -2.99 17.89 -18.07
C THR A 156 -2.04 18.78 -18.89
N ALA A 157 -2.52 19.60 -19.82
CA ALA A 157 -1.72 20.43 -20.75
C ALA A 157 -0.60 19.65 -21.45
N MET A 158 -0.85 18.38 -21.79
CA MET A 158 0.18 17.47 -22.33
C MET A 158 0.76 17.90 -23.67
N GLU A 159 0.15 18.86 -24.37
CA GLU A 159 0.71 19.45 -25.61
C GLU A 159 2.07 20.09 -25.34
N SER A 160 2.24 20.70 -24.17
CA SER A 160 3.48 21.38 -23.75
C SER A 160 4.45 20.49 -22.95
N TYR A 161 4.21 19.18 -22.92
CA TYR A 161 5.10 18.27 -22.19
C TYR A 161 6.46 18.09 -22.89
N PRO A 162 7.61 18.15 -22.13
CA PRO A 162 7.73 18.63 -20.75
C PRO A 162 7.74 20.16 -20.71
N ASN A 163 7.14 20.79 -19.67
CA ASN A 163 7.16 22.24 -19.49
C ASN A 163 7.89 22.69 -18.21
N THR A 164 8.44 21.75 -17.45
CA THR A 164 9.13 22.01 -16.19
C THR A 164 10.29 21.03 -16.04
N HIS A 165 11.43 21.52 -15.50
CA HIS A 165 12.61 20.72 -15.18
C HIS A 165 13.13 21.18 -13.82
N ARG A 166 12.60 20.60 -12.73
CA ARG A 166 12.95 21.01 -11.37
C ARG A 166 13.11 19.80 -10.46
N TRP A 167 14.06 19.88 -9.56
CA TRP A 167 14.20 18.94 -8.47
C TRP A 167 13.23 19.30 -7.34
N ALA A 168 12.71 18.28 -6.67
CA ALA A 168 11.76 18.44 -5.57
C ALA A 168 11.90 17.30 -4.56
N ILE A 169 11.19 17.41 -3.45
CA ILE A 169 11.08 16.38 -2.42
C ILE A 169 9.65 16.30 -1.92
N ALA A 170 9.15 15.11 -1.63
CA ALA A 170 7.87 14.93 -0.95
C ALA A 170 7.99 15.40 0.51
N ILE A 171 7.13 16.34 0.94
CA ILE A 171 7.12 16.88 2.31
C ILE A 171 6.05 16.26 3.20
N THR A 172 5.24 15.41 2.63
CA THR A 172 4.20 14.59 3.28
C THR A 172 4.01 13.29 2.50
N ASN A 173 3.24 12.34 3.04
CA ASN A 173 2.79 11.21 2.26
C ASN A 173 1.83 11.67 1.16
N SER A 174 1.98 11.12 -0.03
CA SER A 174 1.20 11.50 -1.21
C SER A 174 0.95 10.31 -2.14
N ASN A 175 0.31 10.59 -3.27
CA ASN A 175 -0.02 9.59 -4.27
C ASN A 175 0.41 10.05 -5.66
N LEU A 176 1.00 9.14 -6.42
CA LEU A 176 1.15 9.31 -7.87
C LEU A 176 -0.14 8.85 -8.55
N ARG A 177 -0.68 9.73 -9.39
CA ARG A 177 -1.94 9.51 -10.08
C ARG A 177 -1.75 9.46 -11.60
N VAL A 178 -2.64 8.74 -12.29
CA VAL A 178 -2.67 8.69 -13.77
C VAL A 178 -3.14 10.03 -14.37
N LEU A 179 -4.05 10.73 -13.68
CA LEU A 179 -4.59 12.03 -14.04
C LEU A 179 -4.57 12.97 -12.84
N PRO A 180 -4.59 14.31 -13.04
CA PRO A 180 -4.49 15.31 -11.98
C PRO A 180 -5.79 15.40 -11.16
N THR A 181 -6.06 14.37 -10.35
CA THR A 181 -7.24 14.30 -9.47
C THR A 181 -7.02 13.34 -8.31
N THR A 182 -7.58 13.67 -7.16
CA THR A 182 -7.67 12.76 -6.00
C THR A 182 -8.87 11.81 -6.08
N ARG A 183 -9.86 12.10 -6.96
CA ARG A 183 -11.05 11.26 -7.11
C ARG A 183 -10.70 9.95 -7.81
N PRO A 184 -11.24 8.81 -7.34
CA PRO A 184 -10.96 7.51 -7.93
C PRO A 184 -11.74 7.28 -9.22
N ALA A 185 -11.24 6.34 -10.03
CA ALA A 185 -11.94 5.76 -11.16
C ALA A 185 -11.91 4.23 -11.03
N PHE A 186 -13.06 3.64 -10.82
CA PHE A 186 -13.24 2.19 -10.75
C PHE A 186 -13.84 1.66 -12.05
N TYR A 187 -13.63 0.39 -12.34
CA TYR A 187 -14.44 -0.33 -13.31
C TYR A 187 -15.68 -0.91 -12.63
N ASP A 188 -16.45 -1.72 -13.34
CA ASP A 188 -17.74 -2.23 -12.89
C ASP A 188 -17.63 -2.99 -11.55
N PHE A 189 -18.28 -2.47 -10.53
CA PHE A 189 -18.35 -3.08 -9.20
C PHE A 189 -19.00 -4.46 -9.18
N GLY A 190 -19.79 -4.80 -10.20
CA GLY A 190 -20.36 -6.14 -10.38
C GLY A 190 -19.38 -7.16 -10.93
N SER A 191 -18.24 -6.71 -11.44
CA SER A 191 -17.21 -7.59 -12.01
C SER A 191 -16.19 -8.02 -10.94
N ALA A 192 -15.90 -9.29 -10.90
CA ALA A 192 -14.99 -9.87 -9.92
C ALA A 192 -13.55 -9.32 -10.07
N GLY A 193 -13.02 -8.71 -9.01
CA GLY A 193 -11.68 -8.11 -9.00
C GLY A 193 -11.62 -6.72 -9.62
N GLU A 194 -12.76 -6.10 -9.83
CA GLU A 194 -12.95 -4.71 -10.21
C GLU A 194 -13.67 -3.94 -9.09
N GLY A 195 -13.91 -2.64 -9.26
CA GLY A 195 -14.45 -1.83 -8.19
C GLY A 195 -13.44 -1.59 -7.06
N TYR A 196 -13.91 -1.26 -5.85
CA TYR A 196 -13.02 -1.05 -4.70
C TYR A 196 -12.28 -2.35 -4.34
N PRO A 197 -10.96 -2.31 -4.06
CA PRO A 197 -10.05 -1.14 -3.93
C PRO A 197 -9.28 -0.77 -5.22
N PHE A 198 -9.68 -1.25 -6.39
CA PHE A 198 -8.92 -1.13 -7.64
C PHE A 198 -9.19 0.22 -8.32
N ASP A 199 -8.67 1.30 -7.72
CA ASP A 199 -8.68 2.63 -8.34
C ASP A 199 -7.68 2.68 -9.50
N HIS A 200 -8.18 2.72 -10.74
CA HIS A 200 -7.37 2.74 -11.95
C HIS A 200 -6.61 4.05 -12.18
N LEU A 201 -6.87 5.08 -11.38
CA LEU A 201 -6.06 6.31 -11.36
C LEU A 201 -4.92 6.24 -10.33
N GLN A 202 -4.88 5.24 -9.46
CA GLN A 202 -3.84 5.11 -8.45
C GLN A 202 -2.63 4.33 -8.99
N ILE A 203 -1.44 4.97 -8.99
CA ILE A 203 -0.18 4.36 -9.45
C ILE A 203 0.64 3.87 -8.26
N SER A 204 0.95 4.78 -7.33
CA SER A 204 1.75 4.44 -6.15
C SER A 204 1.56 5.47 -5.04
N ALA A 205 1.61 5.02 -3.79
CA ALA A 205 1.91 5.91 -2.68
C ALA A 205 3.38 6.37 -2.75
N VAL A 206 3.63 7.56 -2.21
CA VAL A 206 4.96 8.20 -2.06
C VAL A 206 5.09 8.62 -0.61
N TRP A 207 6.13 8.17 0.07
CA TRP A 207 6.38 8.54 1.45
C TRP A 207 7.08 9.89 1.56
N GLY A 208 6.79 10.66 2.60
CA GLY A 208 7.50 11.91 2.91
C GLY A 208 9.01 11.68 2.98
N GLY A 209 9.80 12.61 2.41
CA GLY A 209 11.25 12.47 2.26
C GLY A 209 11.70 11.84 0.95
N THR A 210 10.80 11.40 0.08
CA THR A 210 11.15 10.81 -1.23
C THR A 210 11.66 11.89 -2.20
N PRO A 211 12.86 11.75 -2.81
CA PRO A 211 13.37 12.60 -3.88
C PRO A 211 12.49 12.54 -5.13
N LEU A 212 12.32 13.67 -5.80
CA LEU A 212 11.48 13.84 -6.99
C LEU A 212 12.20 14.64 -8.06
N PHE A 213 11.93 14.31 -9.33
CA PHE A 213 12.16 15.18 -10.47
C PHE A 213 10.81 15.59 -11.06
N ILE A 214 10.58 16.90 -11.23
CA ILE A 214 9.34 17.43 -11.79
C ILE A 214 9.56 17.71 -13.26
N SER A 215 8.78 17.04 -14.13
CA SER A 215 8.91 17.14 -15.58
C SER A 215 7.79 17.94 -16.23
N HIS A 216 6.67 18.17 -15.50
CA HIS A 216 5.53 18.87 -16.09
C HIS A 216 4.61 19.46 -15.02
N THR A 217 3.90 20.54 -15.38
CA THR A 217 2.92 21.23 -14.55
C THR A 217 1.58 21.29 -15.29
N SER A 218 0.47 21.01 -14.60
CA SER A 218 -0.89 21.13 -15.13
C SER A 218 -1.24 22.55 -15.53
N ALA A 219 -2.26 22.73 -16.36
CA ALA A 219 -2.70 24.04 -16.86
C ALA A 219 -3.04 25.05 -15.74
N ASP A 220 -3.59 24.58 -14.64
CA ASP A 220 -3.95 25.37 -13.46
C ASP A 220 -2.82 25.49 -12.41
N GLY A 221 -1.67 24.84 -12.64
CA GLY A 221 -0.52 24.85 -11.73
C GLY A 221 -0.70 24.05 -10.43
N SER A 222 -1.83 23.36 -10.23
CA SER A 222 -2.13 22.65 -8.99
C SER A 222 -1.55 21.23 -8.91
N TRP A 223 -1.18 20.66 -10.06
CA TRP A 223 -0.63 19.31 -10.17
C TRP A 223 0.67 19.29 -10.96
N LEU A 224 1.53 18.35 -10.63
CA LEU A 224 2.85 18.16 -11.24
C LEU A 224 3.00 16.72 -11.69
N ILE A 225 3.68 16.46 -12.83
CA ILE A 225 4.21 15.14 -13.11
C ILE A 225 5.53 15.00 -12.37
N ALA A 226 5.53 14.12 -11.37
CA ALA A 226 6.69 13.77 -10.59
C ALA A 226 7.24 12.40 -10.99
N GLU A 227 8.54 12.35 -11.19
CA GLU A 227 9.31 11.13 -11.36
C GLU A 227 10.01 10.83 -10.04
N THR A 228 9.54 9.78 -9.35
CA THR A 228 10.16 9.26 -8.13
C THR A 228 11.28 8.28 -8.49
N PRO A 229 12.02 7.77 -7.51
CA PRO A 229 12.98 6.68 -7.74
C PRO A 229 12.38 5.42 -8.38
N PHE A 230 11.06 5.19 -8.24
CA PHE A 230 10.43 3.89 -8.56
C PHE A 230 9.22 3.98 -9.50
N ALA A 231 8.61 5.15 -9.69
CA ALA A 231 7.43 5.36 -10.54
C ALA A 231 7.30 6.83 -10.95
N SER A 232 6.40 7.14 -11.90
CA SER A 232 6.03 8.51 -12.25
C SER A 232 4.52 8.66 -12.32
N GLY A 233 4.02 9.88 -12.09
CA GLY A 233 2.61 10.21 -12.15
C GLY A 233 2.33 11.62 -11.65
N TRP A 234 1.05 12.00 -11.68
CA TRP A 234 0.59 13.27 -11.18
C TRP A 234 0.59 13.30 -9.64
N ILE A 235 1.15 14.36 -9.06
CA ILE A 235 1.20 14.62 -7.61
C ILE A 235 0.71 16.05 -7.35
N PRO A 236 -0.03 16.32 -6.24
CA PRO A 236 -0.41 17.69 -5.90
C PRO A 236 0.81 18.56 -5.57
N VAL A 237 0.81 19.81 -6.02
CA VAL A 237 1.87 20.78 -5.70
C VAL A 237 1.99 21.03 -4.20
N SER A 238 0.89 20.88 -3.44
CA SER A 238 0.86 21.03 -1.98
C SER A 238 1.76 20.03 -1.25
N ASP A 239 2.01 18.86 -1.83
CA ASP A 239 2.64 17.72 -1.17
C ASP A 239 4.16 17.68 -1.39
N ILE A 240 4.70 18.62 -2.17
CA ILE A 240 6.13 18.71 -2.49
C ILE A 240 6.73 20.07 -2.11
N ALA A 241 8.04 20.11 -2.02
CA ALA A 241 8.83 21.34 -2.04
C ALA A 241 9.96 21.23 -3.07
N TYR A 242 10.30 22.35 -3.72
CA TYR A 242 11.40 22.40 -4.69
C TYR A 242 12.73 22.48 -3.96
N VAL A 243 13.71 21.72 -4.41
CA VAL A 243 15.05 21.67 -3.83
C VAL A 243 16.07 22.35 -4.76
N ASP A 244 17.14 22.87 -4.15
CA ASP A 244 18.31 23.41 -4.82
C ASP A 244 19.56 22.58 -4.50
N GLU A 245 20.68 22.88 -5.13
CA GLU A 245 21.96 22.17 -4.90
C GLU A 245 22.42 22.21 -3.42
N PRO A 246 22.34 23.33 -2.67
CA PRO A 246 22.65 23.35 -1.24
C PRO A 246 21.79 22.36 -0.43
N PHE A 247 20.48 22.32 -0.68
CA PHE A 247 19.57 21.38 -0.02
C PHE A 247 19.97 19.93 -0.34
N ILE A 248 20.19 19.62 -1.64
CA ILE A 248 20.58 18.27 -2.07
C ILE A 248 21.86 17.84 -1.37
N LYS A 249 22.88 18.69 -1.35
CA LYS A 249 24.16 18.42 -0.71
C LYS A 249 24.05 18.12 0.79
N GLU A 250 23.10 18.75 1.48
CA GLU A 250 22.86 18.50 2.90
C GLU A 250 22.01 17.26 3.15
N TYR A 251 21.03 16.97 2.28
CA TYR A 251 20.10 15.86 2.43
C TYR A 251 20.65 14.52 1.91
N GLU A 252 21.40 14.53 0.81
CA GLU A 252 22.01 13.33 0.21
C GLU A 252 23.27 12.93 0.98
N THR A 253 23.09 12.14 2.04
CA THR A 253 24.19 11.70 2.90
C THR A 253 24.45 10.21 2.80
N ASN A 254 25.60 9.76 3.29
CA ASN A 254 25.96 8.34 3.38
C ASN A 254 25.31 7.64 4.57
N ARG A 255 24.71 8.37 5.50
CA ARG A 255 24.07 7.84 6.70
C ARG A 255 22.57 8.07 6.64
N LEU A 256 21.83 6.99 6.46
CA LEU A 256 20.38 7.02 6.34
C LEU A 256 19.74 6.19 7.45
N ALA A 257 18.65 6.68 8.01
CA ALA A 257 17.75 5.96 8.90
C ALA A 257 16.52 5.50 8.12
N ALA A 258 16.18 4.21 8.22
CA ALA A 258 14.92 3.69 7.72
C ALA A 258 13.98 3.37 8.87
N LEU A 259 12.68 3.64 8.71
CA LEU A 259 11.67 3.22 9.67
C LEU A 259 11.48 1.70 9.63
N ILE A 260 11.41 1.10 10.82
CA ILE A 260 11.15 -0.33 11.04
C ILE A 260 9.79 -0.57 11.75
N LYS A 261 9.03 0.49 11.96
CA LYS A 261 7.66 0.49 12.48
C LYS A 261 6.77 1.33 11.58
N ASP A 262 5.51 0.94 11.46
CA ASP A 262 4.50 1.66 10.70
C ASP A 262 3.79 2.71 11.57
N GLU A 263 3.25 3.74 10.91
CA GLU A 263 2.40 4.76 11.52
C GLU A 263 3.09 5.52 12.67
N ILE A 264 4.35 5.87 12.43
CA ILE A 264 5.15 6.65 13.38
C ILE A 264 4.94 8.14 13.12
N PRO A 265 4.46 8.93 14.10
CA PRO A 265 4.38 10.38 13.93
C PRO A 265 5.78 10.98 13.78
N ILE A 266 6.01 11.62 12.63
CA ILE A 266 7.23 12.39 12.37
C ILE A 266 6.98 13.83 12.81
N SER A 267 7.79 14.31 13.76
CA SER A 267 7.69 15.65 14.32
C SER A 267 9.05 16.33 14.35
N ASP A 268 9.06 17.66 14.16
CA ASP A 268 10.27 18.47 14.29
C ASP A 268 10.65 18.71 15.77
N HIS A 269 11.82 19.33 16.02
CA HIS A 269 12.28 19.66 17.37
C HIS A 269 11.35 20.61 18.13
N ALA A 270 10.49 21.36 17.44
CA ALA A 270 9.44 22.17 18.06
C ALA A 270 8.16 21.36 18.36
N SER A 271 8.23 20.02 18.26
CA SER A 271 7.12 19.09 18.47
C SER A 271 5.95 19.30 17.50
N ARG A 272 6.18 19.94 16.35
CA ARG A 272 5.15 20.09 15.33
C ARG A 272 5.10 18.84 14.48
N PHE A 273 3.92 18.23 14.42
CA PHE A 273 3.64 17.07 13.55
C PHE A 273 3.83 17.45 12.07
N ARG A 274 4.45 16.57 11.30
CA ARG A 274 4.69 16.74 9.86
C ARG A 274 3.89 15.75 9.03
N PHE A 275 4.07 14.48 9.27
CA PHE A 275 3.33 13.38 8.60
C PHE A 275 3.51 12.06 9.38
N MET A 276 2.75 11.04 9.00
CA MET A 276 2.92 9.69 9.55
C MET A 276 3.98 8.95 8.73
N GLY A 277 5.08 8.56 9.38
CA GLY A 277 6.10 7.72 8.77
C GLY A 277 5.66 6.27 8.66
N LYS A 278 6.07 5.62 7.59
CA LYS A 278 5.77 4.22 7.27
C LYS A 278 7.06 3.40 7.16
N VAL A 279 7.02 2.10 7.39
CA VAL A 279 8.13 1.19 7.00
C VAL A 279 8.48 1.47 5.54
N GLY A 280 9.77 1.64 5.24
CA GLY A 280 10.24 2.06 3.92
C GLY A 280 10.44 3.57 3.75
N SER A 281 10.05 4.43 4.74
CA SER A 281 10.48 5.83 4.78
C SER A 281 11.94 5.92 5.20
N VAL A 282 12.69 6.83 4.55
CA VAL A 282 14.14 7.00 4.73
C VAL A 282 14.46 8.46 5.01
N PHE A 283 15.33 8.71 5.99
CA PHE A 283 15.74 10.05 6.40
C PHE A 283 17.27 10.13 6.61
N PRO A 284 17.92 11.25 6.25
CA PRO A 284 19.33 11.47 6.57
C PRO A 284 19.54 11.55 8.09
N ILE A 285 20.61 10.91 8.57
CA ILE A 285 21.05 10.98 9.97
C ILE A 285 22.06 12.13 10.11
N VAL A 286 21.75 13.12 10.96
CA VAL A 286 22.65 14.20 11.34
C VAL A 286 23.56 13.75 12.48
N ALA A 287 22.95 13.14 13.51
CA ALA A 287 23.66 12.64 14.68
C ALA A 287 23.01 11.36 15.20
N ALA A 288 23.84 10.48 15.74
CA ALA A 288 23.39 9.30 16.49
C ALA A 288 23.62 9.58 17.99
N LYS A 289 22.55 9.60 18.76
CA LYS A 289 22.54 9.75 20.20
C LYS A 289 22.19 8.42 20.87
N GLU A 290 22.41 8.30 22.17
CA GLU A 290 21.92 7.16 22.92
C GLU A 290 20.38 7.10 22.80
N GLY A 291 19.87 5.95 22.30
CA GLY A 291 18.44 5.70 22.13
C GLY A 291 17.75 6.39 20.94
N ALA A 292 18.39 7.31 20.20
CA ALA A 292 17.75 8.02 19.09
C ALA A 292 18.70 8.45 17.97
N PHE A 293 18.13 8.64 16.77
CA PHE A 293 18.76 9.36 15.65
C PHE A 293 18.18 10.76 15.56
N GLU A 294 19.04 11.77 15.42
CA GLU A 294 18.64 13.09 14.94
C GLU A 294 18.63 13.05 13.40
N ILE A 295 17.49 13.38 12.80
CA ILE A 295 17.23 13.25 11.37
C ILE A 295 16.89 14.60 10.73
N LEU A 296 17.06 14.68 9.39
CA LEU A 296 16.54 15.75 8.57
C LEU A 296 15.13 15.43 8.08
N ILE A 297 14.22 16.39 8.26
CA ILE A 297 12.82 16.31 7.84
C ILE A 297 12.58 17.43 6.83
N PRO A 298 12.16 17.12 5.57
CA PRO A 298 11.86 18.14 4.59
C PRO A 298 10.54 18.85 4.92
N ALA A 299 10.51 20.15 4.69
CA ALA A 299 9.33 21.00 4.79
C ALA A 299 9.37 22.06 3.69
N ALA A 300 8.29 22.81 3.50
CA ALA A 300 8.22 23.89 2.53
C ALA A 300 8.18 25.27 3.23
N ASP A 301 8.85 26.26 2.64
CA ASP A 301 8.62 27.67 2.92
C ASP A 301 7.36 28.19 2.19
N TRP A 302 7.09 29.48 2.29
CA TRP A 302 5.95 30.14 1.65
C TRP A 302 6.00 30.13 0.11
N ASN A 303 7.21 30.05 -0.47
CA ASN A 303 7.45 30.00 -1.90
C ASN A 303 7.55 28.55 -2.42
N ARG A 304 7.24 27.55 -1.60
CA ARG A 304 7.38 26.13 -1.88
C ARG A 304 8.84 25.68 -2.07
N ASN A 305 9.84 26.45 -1.61
CA ASN A 305 11.19 25.96 -1.55
C ASN A 305 11.36 25.04 -0.34
N ALA A 306 12.15 24.01 -0.50
CA ALA A 306 12.41 23.04 0.55
C ALA A 306 13.30 23.64 1.64
N ILE A 307 12.92 23.43 2.89
CA ILE A 307 13.72 23.73 4.07
C ILE A 307 13.95 22.46 4.89
N LEU A 308 15.09 22.39 5.56
CA LEU A 308 15.43 21.26 6.42
C LEU A 308 15.08 21.57 7.87
N LEU A 309 14.23 20.72 8.42
CA LEU A 309 13.94 20.71 9.85
C LEU A 309 14.67 19.52 10.49
N ARG A 310 14.91 19.60 11.78
CA ARG A 310 15.49 18.50 12.56
C ARG A 310 14.44 17.88 13.44
N GLY A 311 14.51 16.56 13.61
CA GLY A 311 13.64 15.78 14.50
C GLY A 311 14.37 14.58 15.07
N ASN A 312 13.78 13.91 16.05
CA ASN A 312 14.34 12.73 16.66
C ASN A 312 13.52 11.49 16.34
N LEU A 313 14.20 10.39 15.98
CA LEU A 313 13.62 9.06 15.83
C LEU A 313 14.26 8.11 16.85
N SER A 314 13.43 7.43 17.66
CA SER A 314 13.97 6.41 18.58
C SER A 314 14.49 5.21 17.79
N ARG A 315 15.53 4.54 18.33
CA ARG A 315 16.11 3.32 17.76
C ARG A 315 15.16 2.12 17.80
N GLU A 316 14.09 2.19 18.58
CA GLU A 316 13.00 1.20 18.56
C GLU A 316 12.11 1.32 17.32
N ARG A 317 12.11 2.49 16.67
CA ARG A 317 11.24 2.83 15.52
C ARG A 317 12.00 2.94 14.20
N ALA A 318 13.32 3.13 14.27
CA ALA A 318 14.17 3.29 13.10
C ALA A 318 15.51 2.60 13.27
N THR A 319 16.14 2.23 12.19
CA THR A 319 17.49 1.67 12.14
C THR A 319 18.37 2.47 11.20
N GLU A 320 19.69 2.53 11.49
CA GLU A 320 20.67 3.00 10.50
C GLU A 320 20.83 1.92 9.41
N MET A 321 20.82 2.37 8.16
CA MET A 321 20.94 1.49 7.00
C MET A 321 22.39 1.18 6.64
N PRO A 322 22.68 0.01 6.12
CA PRO A 322 21.79 -1.15 5.97
C PRO A 322 21.67 -1.96 7.28
N LEU A 323 20.45 -2.36 7.63
CA LEU A 323 20.21 -3.34 8.69
C LEU A 323 20.75 -4.71 8.24
N ALA A 324 21.35 -5.48 9.14
CA ALA A 324 21.81 -6.83 8.83
C ALA A 324 20.63 -7.72 8.37
N ALA A 325 20.74 -8.30 7.17
CA ALA A 325 19.71 -9.15 6.58
C ALA A 325 19.74 -10.55 7.22
N THR A 326 19.33 -10.66 8.48
CA THR A 326 19.14 -11.94 9.18
C THR A 326 17.67 -12.37 9.06
N PRO A 327 17.36 -13.67 9.11
CA PRO A 327 15.98 -14.15 9.19
C PRO A 327 15.18 -13.50 10.32
N GLU A 328 15.80 -13.29 11.48
CA GLU A 328 15.18 -12.67 12.66
C GLU A 328 14.77 -11.21 12.39
N ASN A 329 15.66 -10.39 11.81
CA ASN A 329 15.37 -9.00 11.49
C ASN A 329 14.28 -8.91 10.42
N ILE A 330 14.32 -9.77 9.39
CA ILE A 330 13.30 -9.81 8.34
C ILE A 330 11.96 -10.27 8.91
N ALA A 331 11.94 -11.31 9.77
CA ALA A 331 10.72 -11.77 10.42
C ALA A 331 10.10 -10.69 11.34
N SER A 332 10.93 -9.90 12.04
CA SER A 332 10.46 -8.77 12.84
C SER A 332 9.72 -7.73 11.99
N LEU A 333 10.28 -7.37 10.83
CA LEU A 333 9.63 -6.44 9.89
C LEU A 333 8.39 -7.05 9.22
N ILE A 334 8.40 -8.34 8.90
CA ILE A 334 7.20 -9.05 8.43
C ILE A 334 6.08 -8.92 9.47
N ASN A 335 6.38 -9.17 10.75
CA ASN A 335 5.39 -9.09 11.83
C ASN A 335 4.81 -7.69 11.99
N GLU A 336 5.59 -6.64 11.71
CA GLU A 336 5.09 -5.26 11.68
C GLU A 336 4.10 -5.01 10.53
N LEU A 337 4.32 -5.69 9.40
CA LEU A 337 3.49 -5.54 8.19
C LEU A 337 2.32 -6.55 8.12
N LEU A 338 2.30 -7.60 8.95
CA LEU A 338 1.21 -8.56 9.00
C LEU A 338 -0.11 -7.89 9.42
N ARG A 339 -1.21 -8.37 8.85
CA ARG A 339 -2.57 -7.86 9.10
C ARG A 339 -2.80 -6.40 8.68
N LYS A 340 -1.83 -5.76 8.03
CA LYS A 340 -2.05 -4.43 7.45
C LYS A 340 -2.98 -4.54 6.23
N PRO A 341 -3.93 -3.61 6.06
CA PRO A 341 -4.89 -3.66 4.96
C PRO A 341 -4.22 -3.61 3.59
N TYR A 342 -4.81 -4.31 2.63
CA TYR A 342 -4.41 -4.23 1.24
C TYR A 342 -4.84 -2.90 0.61
N GLY A 343 -3.95 -2.24 -0.14
CA GLY A 343 -4.27 -1.04 -0.91
C GLY A 343 -3.67 -1.08 -2.30
N TRP A 344 -4.52 -1.22 -3.32
CA TRP A 344 -4.11 -1.18 -4.73
C TRP A 344 -3.35 0.11 -5.03
N GLY A 345 -2.13 -0.02 -5.58
CA GLY A 345 -1.29 1.14 -5.86
C GLY A 345 -0.88 1.97 -4.64
N GLY A 346 -1.06 1.46 -3.42
CA GLY A 346 -0.80 2.24 -2.20
C GLY A 346 -1.99 3.09 -1.75
N LEU A 347 -3.20 2.81 -2.24
CA LEU A 347 -4.41 3.55 -1.91
C LEU A 347 -4.61 3.64 -0.38
N TYR A 348 -4.90 4.85 0.12
CA TYR A 348 -5.03 5.18 1.55
C TYR A 348 -3.79 4.84 2.38
N GLU A 349 -2.60 5.02 1.81
CA GLU A 349 -1.32 4.68 2.45
C GLU A 349 -1.18 3.20 2.85
N ASN A 350 -2.05 2.34 2.34
CA ASN A 350 -1.92 0.89 2.44
C ASN A 350 -0.92 0.36 1.39
N ARG A 351 -0.64 -0.94 1.41
CA ARG A 351 0.32 -1.56 0.48
C ARG A 351 -0.35 -2.63 -0.36
N ASP A 352 0.05 -2.73 -1.63
CA ASP A 352 -0.16 -3.92 -2.45
C ASP A 352 1.02 -4.90 -2.34
N CYS A 353 0.99 -5.99 -3.09
CA CYS A 353 2.03 -7.02 -3.04
C CYS A 353 3.44 -6.47 -3.28
N SER A 354 3.63 -5.65 -4.31
CA SER A 354 4.96 -5.15 -4.70
C SER A 354 5.45 -4.00 -3.81
N SER A 355 4.57 -3.12 -3.32
CA SER A 355 4.95 -2.10 -2.35
C SER A 355 5.30 -2.70 -1.00
N THR A 356 4.63 -3.79 -0.58
CA THR A 356 5.00 -4.54 0.63
C THR A 356 6.44 -5.05 0.54
N MET A 357 6.82 -5.67 -0.59
CA MET A 357 8.20 -6.16 -0.77
C MET A 357 9.21 -5.00 -0.82
N LYS A 358 8.90 -3.92 -1.55
CA LYS A 358 9.77 -2.74 -1.62
C LYS A 358 10.04 -2.15 -0.23
N ASP A 359 9.00 -1.92 0.53
CA ASP A 359 9.11 -1.29 1.85
C ASP A 359 9.78 -2.22 2.86
N LEU A 360 9.48 -3.53 2.84
CA LEU A 360 10.10 -4.54 3.68
C LEU A 360 11.63 -4.58 3.52
N PHE A 361 12.13 -4.49 2.28
CA PHE A 361 13.55 -4.63 2.00
C PHE A 361 14.34 -3.31 2.05
N THR A 362 13.65 -2.16 2.14
CA THR A 362 14.28 -0.84 2.25
C THR A 362 15.25 -0.73 3.44
N PRO A 363 14.91 -1.13 4.69
CA PRO A 363 15.84 -1.02 5.83
C PRO A 363 17.13 -1.83 5.67
N PHE A 364 17.10 -2.89 4.85
CA PHE A 364 18.27 -3.72 4.55
C PHE A 364 19.15 -3.14 3.43
N GLY A 365 18.81 -1.96 2.89
CA GLY A 365 19.51 -1.36 1.77
C GLY A 365 19.34 -2.12 0.46
N ILE A 366 18.31 -2.95 0.33
CA ILE A 366 18.01 -3.69 -0.90
C ILE A 366 17.00 -2.90 -1.71
N TRP A 367 17.42 -2.44 -2.88
CA TRP A 367 16.55 -1.73 -3.81
C TRP A 367 15.58 -2.67 -4.52
N LEU A 368 14.28 -2.33 -4.48
CA LEU A 368 13.25 -3.00 -5.27
C LEU A 368 12.39 -1.97 -6.00
N PRO A 369 12.18 -2.13 -7.33
CA PRO A 369 11.29 -1.27 -8.10
C PRO A 369 9.82 -1.48 -7.70
N ARG A 370 8.92 -0.62 -8.21
CA ARG A 370 7.50 -0.59 -7.80
C ARG A 370 6.67 -1.73 -8.39
N SER A 371 7.05 -2.35 -9.51
CA SER A 371 6.22 -3.36 -10.17
C SER A 371 6.74 -4.78 -9.94
N SER A 372 5.83 -5.74 -9.70
CA SER A 372 6.20 -7.15 -9.46
C SER A 372 7.01 -7.80 -10.59
N PRO A 373 6.76 -7.54 -11.90
CA PRO A 373 7.61 -8.08 -12.97
C PRO A 373 9.03 -7.51 -12.96
N ARG A 374 9.23 -6.26 -12.51
CA ARG A 374 10.56 -5.68 -12.38
C ARG A 374 11.27 -6.21 -11.13
N GLN A 375 10.54 -6.36 -10.01
CA GLN A 375 11.10 -6.96 -8.79
C GLN A 375 11.59 -8.40 -9.02
N ALA A 376 10.89 -9.17 -9.85
CA ALA A 376 11.31 -10.51 -10.24
C ALA A 376 12.67 -10.56 -10.97
N ARG A 377 13.16 -9.41 -11.45
CA ARG A 377 14.45 -9.30 -12.16
C ARG A 377 15.57 -8.67 -11.31
N GLU A 378 15.28 -8.30 -10.06
CA GLU A 378 16.26 -7.70 -9.14
C GLU A 378 17.00 -8.77 -8.34
N GLY A 379 17.71 -9.66 -9.05
CA GLY A 379 18.51 -10.74 -8.47
C GLY A 379 18.56 -11.96 -9.38
N PHE A 380 18.95 -13.10 -8.81
CA PHE A 380 19.07 -14.34 -9.57
C PHE A 380 17.71 -15.01 -9.75
N PHE A 381 17.19 -14.95 -10.98
CA PHE A 381 15.89 -15.50 -11.34
C PHE A 381 15.98 -16.97 -11.76
N ILE A 382 15.14 -17.82 -11.17
CA ILE A 382 14.97 -19.24 -11.51
C ILE A 382 13.56 -19.44 -12.09
N PRO A 383 13.41 -19.80 -13.37
CA PRO A 383 12.11 -20.07 -13.96
C PRO A 383 11.50 -21.38 -13.41
N LEU A 384 10.18 -21.37 -13.18
CA LEU A 384 9.42 -22.50 -12.67
C LEU A 384 8.23 -22.86 -13.59
N GLN A 385 8.12 -22.20 -14.75
CA GLN A 385 7.11 -22.51 -15.75
C GLN A 385 7.35 -23.91 -16.34
N GLY A 386 6.25 -24.61 -16.65
CA GLY A 386 6.32 -25.94 -17.26
C GLY A 386 6.56 -27.09 -16.26
N LEU A 387 6.88 -26.80 -14.99
CA LEU A 387 6.98 -27.84 -13.97
C LEU A 387 5.59 -28.27 -13.50
N GLU A 388 5.42 -29.60 -13.28
CA GLU A 388 4.27 -30.14 -12.57
C GLU A 388 4.18 -29.54 -11.15
N LEU A 389 2.96 -29.35 -10.61
CA LEU A 389 2.73 -28.63 -9.36
C LEU A 389 3.55 -29.16 -8.20
N ARG A 390 3.55 -30.47 -8.03
CA ARG A 390 4.30 -31.12 -6.94
C ARG A 390 5.82 -30.91 -7.08
N GLU A 391 6.32 -30.99 -8.32
CA GLU A 391 7.75 -30.75 -8.57
C GLU A 391 8.12 -29.28 -8.45
N LYS A 392 7.22 -28.37 -8.86
CA LYS A 392 7.37 -26.94 -8.67
C LYS A 392 7.52 -26.57 -7.19
N GLU A 393 6.63 -27.05 -6.31
CA GLU A 393 6.68 -26.79 -4.87
C GLU A 393 7.96 -27.39 -4.24
N LYS A 394 8.33 -28.63 -4.59
CA LYS A 394 9.59 -29.24 -4.17
C LYS A 394 10.82 -28.45 -4.64
N THR A 395 10.79 -27.93 -5.85
CA THR A 395 11.89 -27.12 -6.41
C THR A 395 12.03 -25.82 -5.63
N ILE A 396 10.92 -25.16 -5.26
CA ILE A 396 10.92 -23.98 -4.39
C ILE A 396 11.53 -24.32 -3.04
N ILE A 397 11.02 -25.35 -2.36
CA ILE A 397 11.50 -25.75 -1.03
C ILE A 397 13.01 -26.07 -1.05
N ARG A 398 13.48 -26.76 -2.10
CA ARG A 398 14.88 -27.18 -2.23
C ARG A 398 15.84 -26.03 -2.52
N ASN A 399 15.42 -25.07 -3.37
CA ASN A 399 16.35 -24.09 -3.94
C ASN A 399 16.13 -22.66 -3.42
N ALA A 400 14.96 -22.33 -2.86
CA ALA A 400 14.72 -21.02 -2.30
C ALA A 400 15.42 -20.84 -0.93
N VAL A 401 15.88 -19.61 -0.68
CA VAL A 401 16.39 -19.20 0.63
C VAL A 401 15.24 -18.54 1.40
N PRO A 402 14.79 -19.11 2.53
CA PRO A 402 13.76 -18.47 3.36
C PRO A 402 14.15 -17.05 3.73
N PHE A 403 13.18 -16.13 3.72
CA PHE A 403 13.33 -14.71 4.02
C PHE A 403 14.16 -13.90 3.01
N LEU A 404 14.61 -14.51 1.89
CA LEU A 404 15.40 -13.82 0.87
C LEU A 404 14.97 -14.11 -0.57
N THR A 405 14.06 -15.05 -0.79
CA THR A 405 13.61 -15.43 -2.13
C THR A 405 12.21 -14.93 -2.40
N LEU A 406 12.04 -14.10 -3.44
CA LEU A 406 10.74 -13.68 -3.95
C LEU A 406 10.12 -14.77 -4.83
N LEU A 407 8.83 -15.04 -4.66
CA LEU A 407 8.01 -15.86 -5.55
C LEU A 407 7.16 -14.96 -6.42
N TRP A 408 7.39 -15.03 -7.74
CA TRP A 408 6.70 -14.18 -8.70
C TRP A 408 5.72 -14.96 -9.58
N MET A 409 4.61 -14.31 -9.85
CA MET A 409 3.60 -14.72 -10.83
C MET A 409 2.99 -13.49 -11.52
N PRO A 410 2.41 -13.62 -12.72
CA PRO A 410 1.72 -12.50 -13.37
C PRO A 410 0.70 -11.83 -12.44
N GLY A 411 0.91 -10.52 -12.17
CA GLY A 411 0.06 -9.70 -11.31
C GLY A 411 0.25 -9.88 -9.81
N HIS A 412 1.23 -10.68 -9.34
CA HIS A 412 1.46 -10.85 -7.90
C HIS A 412 2.90 -11.23 -7.56
N ILE A 413 3.32 -10.93 -6.32
CA ILE A 413 4.62 -11.30 -5.77
C ILE A 413 4.52 -11.44 -4.25
N GLY A 414 5.35 -12.30 -3.67
CA GLY A 414 5.49 -12.44 -2.23
C GLY A 414 6.84 -13.02 -1.85
N LEU A 415 7.13 -13.10 -0.58
CA LEU A 415 8.38 -13.59 -0.03
C LEU A 415 8.23 -15.03 0.48
N TYR A 416 9.08 -15.92 0.02
CA TYR A 416 9.20 -17.27 0.60
C TYR A 416 9.80 -17.19 2.00
N ILE A 417 9.13 -17.74 3.00
CA ILE A 417 9.56 -17.67 4.40
C ILE A 417 9.93 -19.03 5.00
N GLY A 418 9.86 -20.10 4.22
CA GLY A 418 10.17 -21.46 4.68
C GLY A 418 9.08 -22.45 4.33
N GLU A 419 9.03 -23.56 5.06
CA GLU A 419 8.04 -24.60 4.87
C GLU A 419 7.39 -25.01 6.21
N ASP A 420 6.16 -25.50 6.10
CA ASP A 420 5.47 -26.21 7.18
C ASP A 420 4.90 -27.53 6.63
N ARG A 421 5.25 -28.65 7.25
CA ARG A 421 4.80 -30.01 6.89
C ARG A 421 4.94 -30.32 5.38
N GLY A 422 6.07 -29.89 4.79
CA GLY A 422 6.36 -30.11 3.38
C GLY A 422 5.60 -29.18 2.41
N ARG A 423 4.93 -28.14 2.90
CA ARG A 423 4.27 -27.09 2.11
C ARG A 423 5.06 -25.79 2.17
N ALA A 424 5.35 -25.23 1.04
CA ALA A 424 6.03 -23.93 0.96
C ALA A 424 5.13 -22.81 1.46
N LEU A 425 5.70 -21.90 2.27
CA LEU A 425 5.01 -20.76 2.86
C LEU A 425 5.40 -19.44 2.17
N ILE A 426 4.42 -18.58 1.98
CA ILE A 426 4.58 -17.26 1.38
C ILE A 426 4.00 -16.16 2.28
N PHE A 427 4.79 -15.10 2.51
CA PHE A 427 4.34 -13.83 3.08
C PHE A 427 3.98 -12.89 1.92
N HIS A 428 2.75 -12.39 1.87
CA HIS A 428 2.28 -11.52 0.79
C HIS A 428 1.11 -10.63 1.20
N SER A 429 0.97 -9.47 0.55
CA SER A 429 -0.24 -8.64 0.63
C SER A 429 -1.14 -8.99 -0.53
N THR A 430 -2.37 -9.41 -0.27
CA THR A 430 -3.29 -9.92 -1.30
C THR A 430 -4.73 -9.46 -1.08
N TRP A 431 -5.41 -9.15 -2.19
CA TRP A 431 -6.84 -8.82 -2.12
C TRP A 431 -7.72 -10.05 -1.87
N GLY A 432 -7.42 -11.17 -2.53
CA GLY A 432 -8.22 -12.38 -2.33
C GLY A 432 -8.00 -13.47 -3.37
N ILE A 433 -8.79 -14.53 -3.24
CA ILE A 433 -8.73 -15.74 -4.05
C ILE A 433 -9.84 -15.69 -5.11
N LYS A 434 -9.54 -16.09 -6.34
CA LYS A 434 -10.54 -16.22 -7.42
C LYS A 434 -11.47 -17.39 -7.14
N THR A 435 -12.77 -17.13 -7.21
CA THR A 435 -13.82 -18.13 -7.06
C THR A 435 -14.74 -18.12 -8.27
N LYS A 436 -15.60 -19.14 -8.39
CA LYS A 436 -16.61 -19.28 -9.44
C LYS A 436 -17.85 -19.90 -8.84
N ASP A 437 -18.99 -19.21 -8.96
CA ASP A 437 -20.25 -19.74 -8.44
C ASP A 437 -20.83 -20.88 -9.28
N SER A 438 -21.94 -21.46 -8.81
CA SER A 438 -22.63 -22.59 -9.45
C SER A 438 -23.17 -22.30 -10.87
N VAL A 439 -23.37 -21.02 -11.21
CA VAL A 439 -23.81 -20.58 -12.54
C VAL A 439 -22.65 -20.06 -13.41
N GLY A 440 -21.43 -20.22 -12.94
CA GLY A 440 -20.22 -19.92 -13.70
C GLY A 440 -19.71 -18.49 -13.59
N ARG A 441 -20.28 -17.63 -12.74
CA ARG A 441 -19.84 -16.25 -12.55
C ARG A 441 -18.59 -16.22 -11.68
N GLU A 442 -17.59 -15.46 -12.13
CA GLU A 442 -16.39 -15.22 -11.33
C GLU A 442 -16.70 -14.38 -10.10
N GLY A 443 -16.09 -14.75 -8.99
CA GLY A 443 -16.15 -14.08 -7.71
C GLY A 443 -14.78 -13.93 -7.07
N ARG A 444 -14.76 -13.39 -5.84
CA ARG A 444 -13.57 -13.29 -5.01
C ARG A 444 -13.89 -13.65 -3.56
N LYS A 445 -13.12 -14.60 -3.02
CA LYS A 445 -13.01 -14.74 -1.57
C LYS A 445 -11.98 -13.72 -1.08
N ILE A 446 -12.46 -12.68 -0.42
CA ILE A 446 -11.62 -11.55 0.01
C ILE A 446 -10.77 -11.95 1.22
N ILE A 447 -9.48 -11.62 1.15
CA ILE A 447 -8.51 -11.62 2.26
C ILE A 447 -8.29 -10.17 2.69
N GLY A 448 -7.91 -9.29 1.76
CA GLY A 448 -7.85 -7.84 1.97
C GLY A 448 -6.71 -7.34 2.85
N GLU A 449 -5.72 -8.17 3.13
CA GLU A 449 -4.63 -7.85 4.06
C GLU A 449 -3.33 -8.58 3.73
N THR A 450 -2.29 -8.26 4.49
CA THR A 450 -1.00 -8.94 4.44
C THR A 450 -1.02 -10.17 5.34
N VAL A 451 -0.71 -11.35 4.78
CA VAL A 451 -0.85 -12.65 5.43
C VAL A 451 0.30 -13.60 5.13
N ILE A 452 0.40 -14.65 5.94
CA ILE A 452 1.20 -15.85 5.67
C ILE A 452 0.24 -16.96 5.25
N THR A 453 0.50 -17.57 4.08
CA THR A 453 -0.27 -18.71 3.58
C THR A 453 0.65 -19.79 3.01
N THR A 454 0.10 -20.96 2.71
CA THR A 454 0.75 -21.89 1.76
C THR A 454 0.69 -21.30 0.34
N LEU A 455 1.23 -22.03 -0.64
CA LEU A 455 1.06 -21.66 -2.06
C LEU A 455 -0.31 -22.05 -2.63
N GLN A 456 -1.21 -22.60 -1.81
CA GLN A 456 -2.56 -23.03 -2.20
C GLN A 456 -3.63 -22.57 -1.21
N PRO A 457 -3.66 -21.27 -0.81
CA PRO A 457 -4.68 -20.79 0.12
C PRO A 457 -6.07 -20.98 -0.46
N GLY A 458 -7.01 -21.44 0.38
CA GLY A 458 -8.41 -21.65 -0.02
C GLY A 458 -8.62 -22.85 -0.94
N ILE A 459 -7.67 -23.78 -1.05
CA ILE A 459 -7.85 -25.01 -1.84
C ILE A 459 -9.05 -25.85 -1.36
N GLU A 460 -9.44 -25.69 -0.12
CA GLU A 460 -10.61 -26.31 0.52
C GLU A 460 -11.95 -25.66 0.12
N LEU A 461 -11.93 -24.49 -0.50
CA LEU A 461 -13.14 -23.81 -0.91
C LEU A 461 -13.81 -24.54 -2.06
N PRO A 462 -15.13 -24.86 -1.98
CA PRO A 462 -15.83 -25.62 -3.00
C PRO A 462 -15.98 -24.84 -4.33
N ASP A 463 -15.82 -23.52 -4.27
CA ASP A 463 -16.01 -22.61 -5.39
C ASP A 463 -14.68 -22.00 -5.90
N ILE A 464 -13.51 -22.50 -5.46
CA ILE A 464 -12.23 -22.00 -5.95
C ILE A 464 -12.11 -22.15 -7.47
N LEU A 465 -11.73 -21.07 -8.16
CA LEU A 465 -11.52 -21.09 -9.61
C LEU A 465 -10.11 -21.57 -9.94
N LEU A 466 -9.96 -22.81 -10.34
CA LEU A 466 -8.69 -23.35 -10.84
C LEU A 466 -8.52 -23.11 -12.36
N PRO A 467 -7.27 -22.81 -12.83
CA PRO A 467 -6.03 -22.65 -12.05
C PRO A 467 -5.87 -21.24 -11.42
N GLY A 468 -6.70 -20.27 -11.78
CA GLY A 468 -6.52 -18.84 -11.48
C GLY A 468 -6.56 -18.47 -10.00
N GLY A 469 -7.30 -19.23 -9.18
CA GLY A 469 -7.39 -19.04 -7.73
C GLY A 469 -6.25 -19.65 -6.91
N ASN A 470 -5.38 -20.43 -7.53
CA ASN A 470 -4.32 -21.16 -6.86
C ASN A 470 -2.95 -20.54 -7.20
N LEU A 471 -2.18 -20.10 -6.19
CA LEU A 471 -0.90 -19.44 -6.41
C LEU A 471 0.14 -20.38 -7.02
N LEU A 472 0.20 -21.66 -6.58
CA LEU A 472 1.17 -22.63 -7.06
C LEU A 472 1.07 -22.87 -8.58
N TYR A 473 -0.16 -22.89 -9.12
CA TYR A 473 -0.36 -22.94 -10.58
C TYR A 473 0.22 -21.70 -11.28
N ARG A 474 0.03 -20.53 -10.67
CA ARG A 474 0.37 -19.24 -11.27
C ARG A 474 1.84 -18.88 -11.13
N ILE A 475 2.58 -19.40 -10.13
CA ILE A 475 4.00 -19.09 -9.93
C ILE A 475 4.77 -19.42 -11.20
N ALA A 476 5.43 -18.37 -11.75
CA ALA A 476 6.22 -18.43 -12.97
C ALA A 476 7.73 -18.53 -12.71
N GLY A 477 8.17 -18.09 -11.52
CA GLY A 477 9.58 -18.14 -11.13
C GLY A 477 9.80 -17.67 -9.71
N MET A 478 11.04 -17.82 -9.27
CA MET A 478 11.53 -17.32 -7.99
C MET A 478 12.82 -16.53 -8.20
N THR A 479 13.03 -15.49 -7.37
CA THR A 479 14.20 -14.60 -7.44
C THR A 479 14.91 -14.55 -6.12
N LEU A 480 16.15 -14.97 -6.09
CA LEU A 480 17.01 -14.79 -4.93
C LEU A 480 17.60 -13.38 -4.95
N LEU A 481 17.33 -12.60 -3.89
CA LEU A 481 17.76 -11.20 -3.75
C LEU A 481 19.24 -11.07 -3.38
N THR A 482 20.10 -11.55 -4.27
CA THR A 482 21.58 -11.40 -4.17
C THR A 482 22.13 -11.03 -5.53
N PRO A 483 23.29 -10.38 -5.61
CA PRO A 483 23.99 -10.17 -6.88
C PRO A 483 24.23 -11.52 -7.59
N GLU A 484 24.09 -11.57 -8.92
CA GLU A 484 24.12 -12.79 -9.73
C GLU A 484 25.34 -13.70 -9.47
N GLY A 485 26.53 -13.13 -9.31
CA GLY A 485 27.75 -13.89 -9.04
C GLY A 485 27.79 -14.59 -7.67
N SER A 486 27.11 -14.02 -6.66
CA SER A 486 27.07 -14.59 -5.31
C SER A 486 25.99 -15.66 -5.14
N ALA A 487 24.95 -15.69 -5.99
CA ALA A 487 23.94 -16.74 -5.98
C ALA A 487 24.51 -18.10 -6.42
N GLN A 488 25.41 -18.11 -7.40
CA GLN A 488 26.12 -19.33 -7.81
C GLN A 488 27.03 -19.87 -6.70
N ASP A 489 27.74 -18.99 -5.99
CA ASP A 489 28.58 -19.35 -4.83
C ASP A 489 27.75 -19.87 -3.64
N LEU A 490 26.60 -19.27 -3.38
CA LEU A 490 25.67 -19.73 -2.33
C LEU A 490 25.07 -21.09 -2.66
N ASN A 491 24.67 -21.32 -3.91
CA ASN A 491 24.17 -22.61 -4.37
C ASN A 491 25.27 -23.68 -4.34
N ALA A 492 26.48 -23.37 -4.78
CA ALA A 492 27.62 -24.28 -4.73
C ALA A 492 27.99 -24.64 -3.27
N LYS A 493 27.96 -23.68 -2.34
CA LYS A 493 28.15 -23.94 -0.90
C LYS A 493 27.02 -24.78 -0.31
N ARG A 494 25.77 -24.58 -0.69
CA ARG A 494 24.61 -25.38 -0.25
C ARG A 494 24.68 -26.82 -0.78
N GLU A 495 25.01 -27.00 -2.04
CA GLU A 495 25.22 -28.33 -2.63
C GLU A 495 26.36 -29.07 -1.93
N LYS A 496 27.48 -28.39 -1.65
CA LYS A 496 28.61 -28.94 -0.89
C LYS A 496 28.22 -29.28 0.56
N GLN A 497 27.40 -28.43 1.23
CA GLN A 497 26.92 -28.69 2.58
C GLN A 497 25.95 -29.90 2.61
N LYS A 498 25.06 -29.99 1.62
CA LYS A 498 24.15 -31.14 1.47
C LYS A 498 24.94 -32.43 1.22
N TRP A 499 25.93 -32.37 0.34
CA TRP A 499 26.81 -33.49 0.05
C TRP A 499 27.59 -33.95 1.29
N MET A 500 28.14 -33.02 2.09
CA MET A 500 28.80 -33.33 3.35
C MET A 500 27.86 -33.95 4.38
N ASN A 501 26.61 -33.49 4.49
CA ASN A 501 25.62 -34.02 5.40
C ASN A 501 25.08 -35.42 4.99
N THR A 502 25.17 -35.74 3.68
CA THR A 502 24.81 -37.10 3.19
C THR A 502 25.95 -38.09 3.29
N GLN A 503 27.19 -37.64 3.49
CA GLN A 503 28.38 -38.49 3.65
C GLN A 503 28.76 -38.75 5.12
N SER A 504 28.08 -38.16 6.10
CA SER A 504 28.27 -38.50 7.52
C SER A 504 27.51 -39.79 7.82
N PRO A 505 28.21 -40.91 8.03
CA PRO A 505 27.53 -42.14 8.49
C PRO A 505 27.01 -41.85 9.90
N GLY A 506 25.74 -42.18 10.13
CA GLY A 506 25.16 -42.14 11.47
C GLY A 506 25.98 -42.96 12.45
N ASN A 507 26.33 -42.32 13.53
CA ASN A 507 26.65 -42.98 14.80
C ASN A 507 25.45 -42.95 15.68
#